data_8464d71d28719499529cc01546ea94ea
#
_entry.id   8464d71d28719499529cc01546ea94ea
#
_cell.length_a   1.000
_cell.length_b   1.000
_cell.length_c   1.000
_cell.angle_alpha   90.00
_cell.angle_beta   90.00
_cell.angle_gamma   90.00
#
_symmetry.space_group_name_H-M   'P 1'
#
loop_
_entity.id
_entity.type
_entity.pdbx_description
1 polymer ?
#
loop_
_entity_poly.entity_id
_entity_poly.type
_entity_poly.pdbx_seq_one_letter_code
_entity_poly.pdbx_strand_id
1 'polypeptide(L)'
;GRLLVPHGGTTIIADPHEIVNVSGTKGMDYFLKCAAKLLVNVFFMVPSAVPATDVETNGCGEFLASDMMKYVDNARVLGLGETMRFMECCEGEKRMADKLELFAKKHIDGHAPGIRGKEVQAYRLAGVENDHECSTAEEVLDKLRAGLHIYVREGSGAKNLETLIKTMLDAGVCLDRCAFCTDDKHVEEIRKEGHISTCIRKAIALGVPVAKAYKMGSYQAAEFYGLKNYG
;
A
#
# COMPACT_ATOMS: atom_id res chain seq x y z
N GLY A 1 8.10 -11.70 11.02
CA GLY A 1 9.37 -12.08 10.40
C GLY A 1 9.52 -13.58 10.20
N ARG A 2 9.34 -14.40 11.25
CA ARG A 2 9.56 -15.88 11.16
C ARG A 2 8.68 -16.57 10.11
N LEU A 3 7.48 -16.06 9.84
CA LEU A 3 6.58 -16.63 8.82
C LEU A 3 6.90 -16.12 7.42
N LEU A 4 7.48 -14.94 7.28
CA LEU A 4 7.75 -14.33 5.98
C LEU A 4 9.05 -14.85 5.34
N VAL A 5 10.10 -15.02 6.15
CA VAL A 5 11.42 -15.45 5.69
C VAL A 5 11.38 -16.77 4.90
N PRO A 6 10.65 -17.84 5.32
CA PRO A 6 10.54 -19.05 4.52
C PRO A 6 9.87 -18.88 3.16
N HIS A 7 9.14 -17.79 2.97
CA HIS A 7 8.48 -17.43 1.71
C HIS A 7 9.23 -16.35 0.90
N GLY A 8 10.50 -16.08 1.27
CA GLY A 8 11.35 -15.10 0.58
C GLY A 8 11.13 -13.64 1.01
N GLY A 9 10.24 -13.38 1.97
CA GLY A 9 9.98 -12.02 2.47
C GLY A 9 11.07 -11.54 3.42
N THR A 10 11.94 -10.67 2.95
CA THR A 10 13.05 -10.08 3.73
C THR A 10 12.79 -8.62 4.12
N THR A 11 11.89 -7.97 3.41
CA THR A 11 11.52 -6.57 3.62
C THR A 11 10.01 -6.41 3.47
N ILE A 12 9.41 -5.60 4.32
CA ILE A 12 8.00 -5.23 4.24
C ILE A 12 7.84 -3.73 4.43
N ILE A 13 6.80 -3.18 3.82
CA ILE A 13 6.32 -1.83 4.02
C ILE A 13 4.92 -1.97 4.61
N ALA A 14 4.70 -1.39 5.76
CA ALA A 14 3.48 -1.54 6.54
C ALA A 14 2.83 -0.19 6.82
N ASP A 15 1.52 -0.15 6.72
CA ASP A 15 0.69 0.95 7.24
C ASP A 15 0.03 0.47 8.54
N PRO A 16 0.47 0.96 9.72
CA PRO A 16 -0.05 0.50 11.01
C PRO A 16 -1.29 1.28 11.46
N HIS A 17 -2.26 1.53 10.56
CA HIS A 17 -3.41 2.38 10.85
C HIS A 17 -4.29 1.84 11.98
N GLU A 18 -4.41 0.53 12.16
CA GLU A 18 -5.24 -0.05 13.22
C GLU A 18 -4.70 0.28 14.62
N ILE A 19 -3.38 0.11 14.84
CA ILE A 19 -2.81 0.42 16.15
C ILE A 19 -2.76 1.93 16.39
N VAL A 20 -2.58 2.72 15.33
CA VAL A 20 -2.64 4.19 15.43
C VAL A 20 -4.07 4.65 15.69
N ASN A 21 -5.06 4.02 15.08
CA ASN A 21 -6.48 4.28 15.35
C ASN A 21 -6.86 4.04 16.82
N VAL A 22 -6.24 3.06 17.48
CA VAL A 22 -6.46 2.75 18.89
C VAL A 22 -5.66 3.67 19.82
N SER A 23 -4.39 3.96 19.51
CA SER A 23 -3.44 4.54 20.47
C SER A 23 -2.61 5.72 19.94
N GLY A 24 -2.91 6.22 18.75
CA GLY A 24 -2.28 7.40 18.17
C GLY A 24 -0.76 7.25 18.04
N THR A 25 -0.06 8.31 18.37
CA THR A 25 1.41 8.34 18.33
C THR A 25 2.08 7.26 19.16
N LYS A 26 1.47 6.80 20.26
CA LYS A 26 2.01 5.71 21.08
C LYS A 26 2.06 4.39 20.31
N GLY A 27 1.04 4.12 19.49
CA GLY A 27 0.99 2.94 18.63
C GLY A 27 2.07 2.96 17.56
N MET A 28 2.24 4.09 16.88
CA MET A 28 3.28 4.27 15.87
C MET A 28 4.69 4.15 16.47
N ASP A 29 4.95 4.80 17.59
CA ASP A 29 6.23 4.74 18.31
C ASP A 29 6.55 3.30 18.75
N TYR A 30 5.54 2.55 19.20
CA TYR A 30 5.68 1.15 19.58
C TYR A 30 6.11 0.28 18.39
N PHE A 31 5.45 0.42 17.24
CA PHE A 31 5.80 -0.35 16.05
C PHE A 31 7.18 -0.01 15.50
N LEU A 32 7.54 1.26 15.43
CA LEU A 32 8.89 1.70 15.06
C LEU A 32 9.97 1.06 15.96
N LYS A 33 9.73 1.04 17.28
CA LYS A 33 10.65 0.42 18.24
C LYS A 33 10.72 -1.11 18.08
N CYS A 34 9.59 -1.77 17.84
CA CYS A 34 9.53 -3.22 17.66
C CYS A 34 10.22 -3.66 16.36
N ALA A 35 10.07 -2.90 15.29
CA ALA A 35 10.65 -3.20 13.99
C ALA A 35 12.17 -3.35 14.03
N ALA A 36 12.85 -2.61 14.90
CA ALA A 36 14.31 -2.68 15.05
C ALA A 36 14.82 -4.05 15.56
N LYS A 37 13.93 -4.90 16.10
CA LYS A 37 14.26 -6.22 16.68
C LYS A 37 13.82 -7.39 15.79
N LEU A 38 13.23 -7.11 14.62
CA LEU A 38 12.73 -8.15 13.75
C LEU A 38 13.82 -8.71 12.83
N LEU A 39 13.63 -9.95 12.37
CA LEU A 39 14.51 -10.63 11.40
C LEU A 39 14.34 -10.10 9.97
N VAL A 40 13.30 -9.33 9.71
CA VAL A 40 13.01 -8.71 8.42
C VAL A 40 13.13 -7.20 8.55
N ASN A 41 13.45 -6.54 7.46
CA ASN A 41 13.40 -5.10 7.41
C ASN A 41 11.93 -4.66 7.39
N VAL A 42 11.58 -3.70 8.24
CA VAL A 42 10.24 -3.11 8.24
C VAL A 42 10.37 -1.61 8.06
N PHE A 43 9.77 -1.14 7.00
CA PHE A 43 9.52 0.28 6.75
C PHE A 43 8.05 0.58 7.00
N PHE A 44 7.73 1.83 7.21
CA PHE A 44 6.38 2.26 7.56
C PHE A 44 5.91 3.40 6.66
N MET A 45 4.64 3.37 6.37
CA MET A 45 3.87 4.53 5.95
C MET A 45 3.17 5.09 7.20
N VAL A 46 3.09 6.41 7.33
CA VAL A 46 2.38 7.04 8.46
C VAL A 46 0.89 7.07 8.12
N PRO A 47 0.01 6.48 8.93
CA PRO A 47 -1.41 6.38 8.61
C PRO A 47 -2.06 7.72 8.33
N SER A 48 -2.68 7.88 7.16
CA SER A 48 -3.33 9.13 6.74
C SER A 48 -4.74 9.30 7.30
N ALA A 49 -5.48 8.19 7.41
CA ALA A 49 -6.90 8.16 7.70
C ALA A 49 -7.18 7.54 9.08
N VAL A 50 -7.03 8.35 10.12
CA VAL A 50 -7.35 8.00 11.49
C VAL A 50 -8.19 9.13 12.10
N PRO A 51 -9.49 8.88 12.34
CA PRO A 51 -10.27 7.70 11.94
C PRO A 51 -10.46 7.60 10.41
N ALA A 52 -10.76 6.38 9.91
CA ALA A 52 -11.01 6.18 8.49
C ALA A 52 -12.37 6.75 8.05
N THR A 53 -13.35 6.78 8.95
CA THR A 53 -14.68 7.37 8.74
C THR A 53 -15.10 8.22 9.92
N ASP A 54 -16.09 9.10 9.73
CA ASP A 54 -16.59 9.99 10.81
C ASP A 54 -17.46 9.26 11.84
N VAL A 55 -17.89 8.04 11.52
CA VAL A 55 -18.75 7.22 12.40
C VAL A 55 -17.97 6.12 13.11
N GLU A 56 -16.66 6.05 12.87
CA GLU A 56 -15.82 5.02 13.46
C GLU A 56 -15.53 5.31 14.93
N THR A 57 -15.69 4.28 15.77
CA THR A 57 -15.25 4.33 17.17
C THR A 57 -13.76 4.03 17.25
N ASN A 58 -12.99 4.99 17.75
CA ASN A 58 -11.55 4.82 17.94
C ASN A 58 -11.07 5.33 19.31
N GLY A 59 -9.85 4.98 19.68
CA GLY A 59 -9.22 5.43 20.92
C GLY A 59 -8.29 6.63 20.76
N CYS A 60 -7.88 6.93 19.53
CA CYS A 60 -6.95 8.01 19.22
C CYS A 60 -7.65 9.38 19.11
N GLY A 61 -8.91 9.42 18.69
CA GLY A 61 -9.50 10.62 18.14
C GLY A 61 -8.96 10.90 16.74
N GLU A 62 -8.65 12.14 16.42
CA GLU A 62 -8.05 12.51 15.16
C GLU A 62 -6.51 12.39 15.22
N PHE A 63 -5.91 11.90 14.14
CA PHE A 63 -4.47 11.88 13.92
C PHE A 63 -4.13 12.91 12.85
N LEU A 64 -3.68 14.07 13.28
CA LEU A 64 -3.49 15.25 12.43
C LEU A 64 -2.07 15.36 11.91
N ALA A 65 -1.84 16.25 10.93
CA ALA A 65 -0.49 16.54 10.39
C ALA A 65 0.50 16.93 11.49
N SER A 66 0.05 17.65 12.52
CA SER A 66 0.87 18.02 13.70
C SER A 66 1.40 16.80 14.47
N ASP A 67 0.63 15.71 14.56
CA ASP A 67 1.04 14.47 15.22
C ASP A 67 2.06 13.69 14.39
N MET A 68 2.02 13.87 13.07
CA MET A 68 2.85 13.17 12.09
C MET A 68 4.23 13.80 11.90
N MET A 69 4.39 15.10 12.20
CA MET A 69 5.64 15.86 11.96
C MET A 69 6.90 15.15 12.45
N LYS A 70 6.85 14.54 13.63
CA LYS A 70 8.00 13.85 14.22
C LYS A 70 8.45 12.60 13.46
N TYR A 71 7.62 12.10 12.53
CA TYR A 71 7.92 10.90 11.77
C TYR A 71 8.50 11.18 10.38
N VAL A 72 8.34 12.39 9.85
CA VAL A 72 8.74 12.72 8.48
C VAL A 72 10.21 12.42 8.21
N ASP A 73 11.10 12.74 9.15
CA ASP A 73 12.54 12.53 9.00
C ASP A 73 13.03 11.17 9.51
N ASN A 74 12.13 10.29 9.96
CA ASN A 74 12.52 8.97 10.42
C ASN A 74 12.94 8.09 9.24
N ALA A 75 14.13 7.51 9.29
CA ALA A 75 14.71 6.70 8.21
C ALA A 75 13.90 5.43 7.87
N ARG A 76 13.02 4.97 8.76
CA ARG A 76 12.12 3.85 8.51
C ARG A 76 10.75 4.28 7.97
N VAL A 77 10.50 5.57 7.85
CA VAL A 77 9.25 6.11 7.33
C VAL A 77 9.43 6.54 5.88
N LEU A 78 8.75 5.87 4.98
CA LEU A 78 8.84 6.11 3.54
C LEU A 78 7.84 7.16 3.06
N GLY A 79 6.73 7.34 3.77
CA GLY A 79 5.72 8.28 3.33
C GLY A 79 4.45 8.29 4.17
N LEU A 80 3.40 8.82 3.55
CA LEU A 80 2.04 8.83 4.07
C LEU A 80 1.32 7.55 3.64
N GLY A 81 0.65 6.90 4.57
CA GLY A 81 -0.09 5.66 4.36
C GLY A 81 -1.41 5.86 3.61
N GLU A 82 -2.11 4.78 3.45
CA GLU A 82 -3.33 4.66 2.65
C GLU A 82 -4.27 5.87 2.76
N THR A 83 -4.48 6.56 1.64
CA THR A 83 -5.35 7.74 1.58
C THR A 83 -6.82 7.30 1.46
N MET A 84 -7.34 6.62 2.51
CA MET A 84 -8.69 6.04 2.54
C MET A 84 -9.80 7.10 2.45
N ARG A 85 -9.56 8.31 2.95
CA ARG A 85 -10.48 9.44 2.78
C ARG A 85 -10.27 10.11 1.41
N PHE A 86 -10.37 9.29 0.35
CA PHE A 86 -10.04 9.69 -1.01
C PHE A 86 -10.93 10.83 -1.55
N MET A 87 -12.18 10.93 -1.11
CA MET A 87 -13.04 12.06 -1.50
C MET A 87 -12.51 13.37 -0.90
N GLU A 88 -12.13 13.39 0.37
CA GLU A 88 -11.49 14.57 0.99
C GLU A 88 -10.21 14.98 0.27
N CYS A 89 -9.45 14.00 -0.20
CA CYS A 89 -8.25 14.21 -1.01
C CYS A 89 -8.61 14.87 -2.36
N CYS A 90 -9.63 14.36 -3.06
CA CYS A 90 -10.09 14.89 -4.35
C CYS A 90 -10.69 16.29 -4.25
N GLU A 91 -11.35 16.59 -3.14
CA GLU A 91 -12.03 17.86 -2.85
C GLU A 91 -11.12 18.92 -2.24
N GLY A 92 -9.92 18.52 -1.82
CA GLY A 92 -8.93 19.42 -1.22
C GLY A 92 -9.29 19.84 0.21
N GLU A 93 -9.95 18.96 0.96
CA GLU A 93 -10.28 19.21 2.35
C GLU A 93 -9.02 19.49 3.18
N LYS A 94 -9.07 20.58 3.96
CA LYS A 94 -7.89 21.11 4.65
C LYS A 94 -7.18 20.05 5.50
N ARG A 95 -7.93 19.24 6.23
CA ARG A 95 -7.39 18.17 7.08
C ARG A 95 -6.52 17.18 6.30
N MET A 96 -6.96 16.79 5.10
CA MET A 96 -6.20 15.90 4.22
C MET A 96 -5.07 16.65 3.52
N ALA A 97 -5.34 17.85 3.01
CA ALA A 97 -4.35 18.69 2.33
C ALA A 97 -3.12 18.96 3.20
N ASP A 98 -3.28 19.27 4.48
CA ASP A 98 -2.18 19.49 5.42
C ASP A 98 -1.27 18.24 5.57
N LYS A 99 -1.87 17.02 5.52
CA LYS A 99 -1.12 15.76 5.56
C LYS A 99 -0.37 15.49 4.25
N LEU A 100 -1.03 15.70 3.13
CA LEU A 100 -0.42 15.55 1.81
C LEU A 100 0.76 16.53 1.62
N GLU A 101 0.60 17.79 2.02
CA GLU A 101 1.67 18.78 1.99
C GLU A 101 2.86 18.38 2.87
N LEU A 102 2.59 17.90 4.09
CA LEU A 102 3.64 17.43 5.01
C LEU A 102 4.50 16.33 4.39
N PHE A 103 3.89 15.43 3.61
CA PHE A 103 4.57 14.31 2.96
C PHE A 103 4.85 14.52 1.45
N ALA A 104 4.71 15.73 0.91
CA ALA A 104 4.85 16.03 -0.52
C ALA A 104 6.22 15.66 -1.12
N LYS A 105 7.27 15.46 -0.30
CA LYS A 105 8.61 15.02 -0.73
C LYS A 105 8.88 13.53 -0.48
N LYS A 106 7.87 12.80 -0.06
CA LYS A 106 7.90 11.36 0.23
C LYS A 106 6.80 10.67 -0.55
N HIS A 107 6.70 9.36 -0.45
CA HIS A 107 5.61 8.60 -1.09
C HIS A 107 4.28 8.84 -0.40
N ILE A 108 3.22 8.81 -1.18
CA ILE A 108 1.84 8.91 -0.70
C ILE A 108 1.07 7.72 -1.27
N ASP A 109 0.72 6.79 -0.39
CA ASP A 109 0.01 5.58 -0.76
C ASP A 109 -1.50 5.83 -0.86
N GLY A 110 -2.11 5.13 -1.79
CA GLY A 110 -3.52 5.26 -2.11
C GLY A 110 -4.37 4.09 -1.63
N HIS A 111 -5.65 4.40 -1.43
CA HIS A 111 -6.74 3.49 -1.12
C HIS A 111 -8.05 4.12 -1.64
N ALA A 112 -8.42 3.82 -2.85
CA ALA A 112 -9.54 4.50 -3.47
C ALA A 112 -10.41 3.53 -4.30
N PRO A 113 -11.21 2.66 -3.63
CA PRO A 113 -12.09 1.74 -4.31
C PRO A 113 -13.14 2.48 -5.15
N GLY A 114 -13.36 2.02 -6.36
CA GLY A 114 -14.45 2.48 -7.22
C GLY A 114 -14.24 3.81 -7.93
N ILE A 115 -13.23 4.62 -7.58
CA ILE A 115 -13.02 5.89 -8.28
C ILE A 115 -12.53 5.69 -9.71
N ARG A 116 -13.04 6.55 -10.62
CA ARG A 116 -12.74 6.49 -12.05
C ARG A 116 -12.71 7.87 -12.69
N GLY A 117 -12.19 7.94 -13.91
CA GLY A 117 -12.26 9.16 -14.72
C GLY A 117 -11.66 10.39 -14.03
N LYS A 118 -12.46 11.43 -13.81
CA LYS A 118 -12.00 12.70 -13.23
C LYS A 118 -11.54 12.57 -11.77
N GLU A 119 -12.17 11.71 -11.00
CA GLU A 119 -11.80 11.47 -9.61
C GLU A 119 -10.39 10.86 -9.50
N VAL A 120 -10.06 9.90 -10.38
CA VAL A 120 -8.70 9.34 -10.45
C VAL A 120 -7.67 10.41 -10.79
N GLN A 121 -8.00 11.33 -11.70
CA GLN A 121 -7.10 12.43 -12.05
C GLN A 121 -6.91 13.40 -10.87
N ALA A 122 -7.99 13.76 -10.17
CA ALA A 122 -7.91 14.61 -8.99
C ALA A 122 -7.06 13.96 -7.89
N TYR A 123 -7.28 12.66 -7.64
CA TYR A 123 -6.54 11.87 -6.66
C TYR A 123 -5.04 11.82 -7.00
N ARG A 124 -4.71 11.59 -8.28
CA ARG A 124 -3.31 11.61 -8.74
C ARG A 124 -2.67 12.99 -8.64
N LEU A 125 -3.41 14.05 -8.98
CA LEU A 125 -2.94 15.44 -8.86
C LEU A 125 -2.72 15.87 -7.42
N ALA A 126 -3.47 15.35 -6.47
CA ALA A 126 -3.25 15.56 -5.04
C ALA A 126 -1.94 14.95 -4.51
N GLY A 127 -1.23 14.18 -5.35
CA GLY A 127 0.08 13.61 -5.03
C GLY A 127 0.06 12.11 -4.73
N VAL A 128 -1.10 11.46 -4.72
CA VAL A 128 -1.19 10.00 -4.50
C VAL A 128 -0.55 9.25 -5.67
N GLU A 129 0.27 8.25 -5.36
CA GLU A 129 1.15 7.62 -6.34
C GLU A 129 0.75 6.18 -6.72
N ASN A 130 -0.04 5.51 -5.88
CA ASN A 130 -0.44 4.12 -6.10
C ASN A 130 -1.87 3.84 -5.66
N ASP A 131 -2.34 2.62 -5.89
CA ASP A 131 -3.60 2.10 -5.37
C ASP A 131 -3.55 0.57 -5.30
N HIS A 132 -4.20 -0.02 -4.29
CA HIS A 132 -4.30 -1.46 -4.11
C HIS A 132 -5.76 -1.97 -4.03
N GLU A 133 -6.73 -1.06 -4.15
CA GLU A 133 -8.16 -1.35 -4.02
C GLU A 133 -8.87 -1.71 -5.32
N CYS A 134 -8.15 -1.74 -6.45
CA CYS A 134 -8.76 -2.15 -7.70
C CYS A 134 -9.40 -3.54 -7.59
N SER A 135 -10.66 -3.63 -8.00
CA SER A 135 -11.43 -4.89 -8.04
C SER A 135 -11.98 -5.21 -9.41
N THR A 136 -12.05 -4.24 -10.32
CA THR A 136 -12.59 -4.37 -11.67
C THR A 136 -11.57 -4.05 -12.77
N ALA A 137 -11.87 -4.50 -13.98
CA ALA A 137 -11.09 -4.22 -15.17
C ALA A 137 -10.96 -2.72 -15.44
N GLU A 138 -12.08 -2.03 -15.32
CA GLU A 138 -12.16 -0.60 -15.60
C GLU A 138 -11.36 0.22 -14.61
N GLU A 139 -11.42 -0.10 -13.33
CA GLU A 139 -10.64 0.59 -12.29
C GLU A 139 -9.14 0.50 -12.55
N VAL A 140 -8.63 -0.73 -12.76
CA VAL A 140 -7.19 -0.92 -12.94
C VAL A 140 -6.67 -0.20 -14.19
N LEU A 141 -7.43 -0.24 -15.30
CA LEU A 141 -7.03 0.42 -16.53
C LEU A 141 -7.07 1.96 -16.41
N ASP A 142 -8.09 2.52 -15.77
CA ASP A 142 -8.20 3.97 -15.55
C ASP A 142 -7.07 4.48 -14.65
N LYS A 143 -6.78 3.79 -13.57
CA LYS A 143 -5.72 4.17 -12.62
C LYS A 143 -4.32 4.05 -13.26
N LEU A 144 -4.06 3.01 -14.03
CA LEU A 144 -2.82 2.88 -14.79
C LEU A 144 -2.66 4.00 -15.84
N ARG A 145 -3.73 4.37 -16.56
CA ARG A 145 -3.72 5.49 -17.50
C ARG A 145 -3.47 6.83 -16.84
N ALA A 146 -3.95 7.02 -15.61
CA ALA A 146 -3.67 8.19 -14.80
C ALA A 146 -2.22 8.23 -14.24
N GLY A 147 -1.46 7.14 -14.43
CA GLY A 147 -0.07 7.04 -14.00
C GLY A 147 0.12 6.57 -12.58
N LEU A 148 -0.91 6.00 -11.94
CA LEU A 148 -0.77 5.34 -10.64
C LEU A 148 -0.02 4.01 -10.79
N HIS A 149 0.75 3.64 -9.78
CA HIS A 149 1.22 2.28 -9.58
C HIS A 149 0.09 1.42 -9.04
N ILE A 150 0.02 0.16 -9.47
CA ILE A 150 -1.01 -0.76 -8.99
C ILE A 150 -0.37 -1.86 -8.15
N TYR A 151 -0.80 -1.95 -6.91
CA TYR A 151 -0.50 -3.10 -6.06
C TYR A 151 -1.61 -4.14 -6.20
N VAL A 152 -1.28 -5.26 -6.85
CA VAL A 152 -2.21 -6.36 -7.09
C VAL A 152 -2.36 -7.15 -5.80
N ARG A 153 -3.51 -7.02 -5.17
CA ARG A 153 -3.80 -7.54 -3.83
C ARG A 153 -4.23 -9.00 -3.84
N GLU A 154 -3.64 -9.77 -2.89
CA GLU A 154 -4.02 -11.16 -2.61
C GLU A 154 -3.99 -11.40 -1.09
N GLY A 155 -4.94 -10.78 -0.41
CA GLY A 155 -5.13 -10.85 1.04
C GLY A 155 -6.04 -11.99 1.50
N SER A 156 -6.53 -11.91 2.72
CA SER A 156 -7.54 -12.84 3.26
C SER A 156 -8.96 -12.41 2.91
N GLY A 157 -9.26 -11.14 3.08
CA GLY A 157 -10.58 -10.56 2.78
C GLY A 157 -10.78 -10.22 1.31
N ALA A 158 -9.73 -9.81 0.62
CA ALA A 158 -9.78 -9.38 -0.78
C ALA A 158 -8.74 -10.10 -1.62
N LYS A 159 -9.19 -10.84 -2.64
CA LYS A 159 -8.39 -11.66 -3.56
C LYS A 159 -8.64 -11.19 -4.98
N ASN A 160 -7.93 -10.14 -5.39
CA ASN A 160 -8.17 -9.48 -6.68
C ASN A 160 -7.16 -9.90 -7.77
N LEU A 161 -6.11 -10.67 -7.42
CA LEU A 161 -4.99 -10.99 -8.28
C LEU A 161 -5.43 -11.62 -9.61
N GLU A 162 -6.28 -12.62 -9.57
CA GLU A 162 -6.69 -13.34 -10.79
C GLU A 162 -7.40 -12.41 -11.78
N THR A 163 -8.38 -11.64 -11.31
CA THR A 163 -9.14 -10.70 -12.13
C THR A 163 -8.24 -9.64 -12.75
N LEU A 164 -7.39 -9.01 -11.92
CA LEU A 164 -6.54 -7.91 -12.37
C LEU A 164 -5.46 -8.38 -13.33
N ILE A 165 -4.79 -9.49 -13.05
CA ILE A 165 -3.74 -10.04 -13.93
C ILE A 165 -4.33 -10.43 -15.29
N LYS A 166 -5.46 -11.16 -15.32
CA LYS A 166 -6.12 -11.50 -16.60
C LYS A 166 -6.47 -10.25 -17.40
N THR A 167 -7.10 -9.26 -16.75
CA THR A 167 -7.45 -8.00 -17.41
C THR A 167 -6.24 -7.29 -18.01
N MET A 168 -5.15 -7.19 -17.25
CA MET A 168 -3.95 -6.49 -17.70
C MET A 168 -3.25 -7.23 -18.86
N LEU A 169 -3.23 -8.56 -18.83
CA LEU A 169 -2.69 -9.38 -19.92
C LEU A 169 -3.54 -9.27 -21.18
N ASP A 170 -4.86 -9.38 -21.08
CA ASP A 170 -5.80 -9.27 -22.19
C ASP A 170 -5.75 -7.88 -22.84
N ALA A 171 -5.57 -6.84 -22.05
CA ALA A 171 -5.43 -5.47 -22.54
C ALA A 171 -4.01 -5.15 -23.05
N GLY A 172 -3.05 -6.07 -22.95
CA GLY A 172 -1.66 -5.84 -23.36
C GLY A 172 -0.94 -4.76 -22.56
N VAL A 173 -1.33 -4.54 -21.30
CA VAL A 173 -0.76 -3.50 -20.45
C VAL A 173 0.65 -3.87 -19.99
N CYS A 174 1.55 -2.89 -20.00
CA CYS A 174 2.87 -3.05 -19.42
C CYS A 174 2.78 -3.18 -17.89
N LEU A 175 3.30 -4.28 -17.34
CA LEU A 175 3.27 -4.56 -15.90
C LEU A 175 4.42 -3.90 -15.10
N ASP A 176 5.16 -2.96 -15.70
CA ASP A 176 6.31 -2.33 -15.03
C ASP A 176 5.89 -1.38 -13.87
N ARG A 177 4.65 -0.97 -13.87
CA ARG A 177 4.06 -0.17 -12.77
C ARG A 177 3.14 -0.99 -11.87
N CYS A 178 3.36 -2.31 -11.80
CA CYS A 178 2.55 -3.20 -10.99
C CYS A 178 3.43 -3.99 -10.01
N ALA A 179 3.02 -4.08 -8.76
CA ALA A 179 3.65 -4.94 -7.76
C ALA A 179 2.58 -5.76 -7.04
N PHE A 180 2.99 -6.75 -6.25
CA PHE A 180 2.05 -7.51 -5.42
C PHE A 180 2.02 -6.96 -4.01
N CYS A 181 0.84 -6.98 -3.40
CA CYS A 181 0.67 -6.82 -1.96
C CYS A 181 -0.25 -7.91 -1.40
N THR A 182 -0.19 -8.10 -0.11
CA THR A 182 -1.10 -9.01 0.59
C THR A 182 -2.20 -8.26 1.31
N ASP A 183 -1.95 -6.99 1.61
CA ASP A 183 -2.85 -6.25 2.48
C ASP A 183 -3.10 -7.07 3.76
N ASP A 184 -4.29 -7.10 4.31
CA ASP A 184 -4.63 -7.94 5.45
C ASP A 184 -4.60 -9.43 5.11
N LYS A 185 -3.53 -10.10 5.51
CA LYS A 185 -3.40 -11.55 5.35
C LYS A 185 -3.20 -12.23 6.69
N HIS A 186 -4.15 -13.11 7.05
CA HIS A 186 -4.12 -13.85 8.30
C HIS A 186 -2.92 -14.78 8.41
N VAL A 187 -2.37 -14.86 9.62
CA VAL A 187 -1.20 -15.69 9.95
C VAL A 187 -1.40 -17.15 9.56
N GLU A 188 -2.60 -17.69 9.75
CA GLU A 188 -2.93 -19.08 9.40
C GLU A 188 -2.91 -19.33 7.89
N GLU A 189 -3.33 -18.34 7.09
CA GLU A 189 -3.27 -18.42 5.63
C GLU A 189 -1.82 -18.30 5.13
N ILE A 190 -1.02 -17.42 5.75
CA ILE A 190 0.41 -17.36 5.42
C ILE A 190 1.10 -18.71 5.65
N ARG A 191 0.75 -19.42 6.73
CA ARG A 191 1.30 -20.76 7.01
C ARG A 191 0.91 -21.79 5.97
N LYS A 192 -0.33 -21.75 5.49
CA LYS A 192 -0.88 -22.74 4.53
C LYS A 192 -0.49 -22.46 3.09
N GLU A 193 -0.61 -21.21 2.68
CA GLU A 193 -0.52 -20.80 1.27
C GLU A 193 0.82 -20.14 0.94
N GLY A 194 1.42 -19.47 1.90
CA GLY A 194 2.56 -18.57 1.71
C GLY A 194 2.15 -17.10 1.66
N HIS A 195 3.10 -16.26 1.31
CA HIS A 195 2.97 -14.80 1.28
C HIS A 195 3.08 -14.30 -0.18
N ILE A 196 3.92 -13.33 -0.48
CA ILE A 196 4.18 -12.82 -1.86
C ILE A 196 4.59 -13.96 -2.82
N SER A 197 5.27 -14.98 -2.33
CA SER A 197 5.58 -16.19 -3.11
C SER A 197 4.34 -16.85 -3.74
N THR A 198 3.17 -16.75 -3.09
CA THR A 198 1.91 -17.24 -3.63
C THR A 198 1.38 -16.35 -4.75
N CYS A 199 1.50 -15.02 -4.60
CA CYS A 199 1.15 -14.08 -5.66
C CYS A 199 1.99 -14.34 -6.93
N ILE A 200 3.30 -14.55 -6.76
CA ILE A 200 4.21 -14.89 -7.87
C ILE A 200 3.77 -16.17 -8.58
N ARG A 201 3.54 -17.27 -7.83
CA ARG A 201 3.09 -18.55 -8.41
C ARG A 201 1.77 -18.42 -9.16
N LYS A 202 0.78 -17.73 -8.57
CA LYS A 202 -0.53 -17.51 -9.21
C LYS A 202 -0.38 -16.68 -10.49
N ALA A 203 0.39 -15.60 -10.48
CA ALA A 203 0.60 -14.77 -11.65
C ALA A 203 1.28 -15.54 -12.80
N ILE A 204 2.29 -16.37 -12.50
CA ILE A 204 2.93 -17.25 -13.49
C ILE A 204 1.92 -18.24 -14.08
N ALA A 205 1.10 -18.86 -13.25
CA ALA A 205 0.06 -19.79 -13.70
C ALA A 205 -1.00 -19.12 -14.60
N LEU A 206 -1.20 -17.80 -14.46
CA LEU A 206 -2.07 -17.00 -15.32
C LEU A 206 -1.41 -16.49 -16.60
N GLY A 207 -0.12 -16.76 -16.80
CA GLY A 207 0.60 -16.39 -18.02
C GLY A 207 1.56 -15.23 -17.92
N VAL A 208 1.76 -14.65 -16.70
CA VAL A 208 2.80 -13.64 -16.51
C VAL A 208 4.18 -14.29 -16.66
N PRO A 209 5.08 -13.73 -17.50
CA PRO A 209 6.45 -14.25 -17.63
C PRO A 209 7.16 -14.35 -16.28
N VAL A 210 7.88 -15.45 -16.05
CA VAL A 210 8.51 -15.77 -14.75
C VAL A 210 9.31 -14.59 -14.22
N ALA A 211 10.24 -14.04 -15.03
CA ALA A 211 11.07 -12.91 -14.61
C ALA A 211 10.23 -11.67 -14.22
N LYS A 212 9.12 -11.42 -14.91
CA LYS A 212 8.22 -10.31 -14.61
C LYS A 212 7.48 -10.53 -13.29
N ALA A 213 6.95 -11.72 -13.05
CA ALA A 213 6.28 -12.07 -11.80
C ALA A 213 7.20 -11.92 -10.58
N TYR A 214 8.46 -12.32 -10.71
CA TYR A 214 9.47 -12.09 -9.65
C TYR A 214 9.75 -10.61 -9.44
N LYS A 215 9.87 -9.81 -10.51
CA LYS A 215 10.03 -8.36 -10.38
C LYS A 215 8.85 -7.71 -9.67
N MET A 216 7.62 -8.12 -9.99
CA MET A 216 6.41 -7.62 -9.30
C MET A 216 6.39 -7.99 -7.82
N GLY A 217 6.98 -9.11 -7.44
CA GLY A 217 7.06 -9.56 -6.04
C GLY A 217 8.21 -8.96 -5.23
N SER A 218 9.12 -8.20 -5.86
CA SER A 218 10.34 -7.71 -5.21
C SER A 218 10.80 -6.36 -5.77
N TYR A 219 11.52 -6.39 -6.90
CA TYR A 219 12.21 -5.24 -7.49
C TYR A 219 11.28 -4.03 -7.72
N GLN A 220 10.08 -4.23 -8.28
CA GLN A 220 9.19 -3.13 -8.63
C GLN A 220 8.68 -2.37 -7.40
N ALA A 221 8.42 -3.07 -6.30
CA ALA A 221 8.08 -2.43 -5.04
C ALA A 221 9.29 -1.68 -4.45
N ALA A 222 10.47 -2.31 -4.46
CA ALA A 222 11.69 -1.68 -3.97
C ALA A 222 12.07 -0.43 -4.78
N GLU A 223 11.94 -0.49 -6.10
CA GLU A 223 12.20 0.64 -7.01
C GLU A 223 11.21 1.79 -6.76
N PHE A 224 9.92 1.48 -6.63
CA PHE A 224 8.90 2.49 -6.36
C PHE A 224 9.20 3.28 -5.09
N TYR A 225 9.55 2.60 -3.99
CA TYR A 225 9.86 3.26 -2.72
C TYR A 225 11.33 3.72 -2.60
N GLY A 226 12.11 3.69 -3.67
CA GLY A 226 13.51 4.16 -3.67
C GLY A 226 14.46 3.32 -2.81
N LEU A 227 14.14 2.06 -2.53
CA LEU A 227 14.90 1.14 -1.71
C LEU A 227 16.01 0.47 -2.53
N LYS A 228 17.11 1.19 -2.80
CA LYS A 228 18.18 0.78 -3.77
C LYS A 228 18.91 -0.51 -3.45
N ASN A 229 18.92 -0.96 -2.20
CA ASN A 229 19.66 -2.16 -1.76
C ASN A 229 18.72 -3.32 -1.37
N TYR A 230 17.48 -3.26 -1.83
CA TYR A 230 16.43 -4.23 -1.54
C TYR A 230 15.77 -4.69 -2.84
N GLY A 231 15.15 -5.87 -2.81
CA GLY A 231 14.43 -6.37 -3.98
C GLY A 231 14.69 -7.84 -4.25
#